data_7003158ffad841e9303ee63a86beb179
#
_entry.id   7003158ffad841e9303ee63a86beb179
#
_cell.length_a   1.000
_cell.length_b   1.000
_cell.length_c   1.000
_cell.angle_alpha   90.00
_cell.angle_beta   90.00
_cell.angle_gamma   90.00
#
_symmetry.space_group_name_H-M   'P 1'
#
loop_
_entity.id
_entity.type
_entity.pdbx_description
1 polymer ?
#
loop_
_entity_poly.entity_id
_entity_poly.type
_entity_poly.pdbx_seq_one_letter_code
_entity_poly.pdbx_strand_id
1 'polypeptide(L)'
;RLELLRELLAEDGSIWIAIDDNEAHYLKVLMDEVFGRGNFVTTVVWEKTTSARNDAQLFSADQDYILVFAKNSSQFSLNRLERTESSNKAYKNPDNDPRGSWREIDYKCAKTADERPNLYYPIAHPITGEDVWPRRSRVWAYGQPEHQRHLREGLLWWGKTGNYTLPKLKKFHTDAPAGLVPRTLWFAADVDQTRTAKKEMKDLFPDDPFTTPKPERLIQRILHIATNPGDLVLDSFLGSGTTAAVAHKMGRRWIGIEMGEHAATHCLPRLQKVIEGEQGGISLAVDWQGGGGLRFMQLGEPVFQADGRIHPQIRFATLASYVWFLENRAPHPDGIFDSPLLGISGTGETAVAYVLLYNGILGDRRANGGNVLTSVLWPFLHSLAPGHAGRWVIYGEAARMPESRRRPLDISFKQIPYDIRMR
;
A
#
# COMPACT_ATOMS: atom_id res chain seq x y z
N ARG A 1 0.60 15.67 6.91
CA ARG A 1 1.18 14.34 6.55
C ARG A 1 0.13 13.44 5.90
N LEU A 2 -1.06 13.25 6.51
CA LEU A 2 -2.12 12.37 5.97
C LEU A 2 -2.60 12.82 4.59
N GLU A 3 -2.73 14.12 4.33
CA GLU A 3 -3.05 14.67 3.02
C GLU A 3 -2.02 14.25 1.95
N LEU A 4 -0.73 14.40 2.26
CA LEU A 4 0.35 13.96 1.37
C LEU A 4 0.31 12.46 1.12
N LEU A 5 0.06 11.65 2.16
CA LEU A 5 -0.06 10.19 2.00
C LEU A 5 -1.26 9.83 1.11
N ARG A 6 -2.39 10.55 1.25
CA ARG A 6 -3.55 10.36 0.37
C ARG A 6 -3.22 10.69 -1.10
N GLU A 7 -2.47 11.77 -1.35
CA GLU A 7 -2.04 12.14 -2.71
C GLU A 7 -1.13 11.08 -3.34
N LEU A 8 -0.25 10.47 -2.55
CA LEU A 8 0.68 9.44 -3.01
C LEU A 8 0.02 8.08 -3.28
N LEU A 9 -1.17 7.81 -2.73
CA LEU A 9 -1.88 6.58 -2.97
C LEU A 9 -2.36 6.48 -4.42
N ALA A 10 -2.29 5.28 -5.00
CA ALA A 10 -2.99 4.92 -6.23
C ALA A 10 -4.52 5.04 -6.02
N GLU A 11 -5.29 5.17 -7.10
CA GLU A 11 -6.76 5.33 -6.99
C GLU A 11 -7.44 4.11 -6.36
N ASP A 12 -6.90 2.92 -6.57
CA ASP A 12 -7.32 1.66 -5.96
C ASP A 12 -6.55 1.32 -4.67
N GLY A 13 -5.65 2.22 -4.23
CA GLY A 13 -4.79 2.04 -3.07
C GLY A 13 -5.52 2.23 -1.74
N SER A 14 -4.90 1.74 -0.67
CA SER A 14 -5.40 1.84 0.70
C SER A 14 -4.31 2.17 1.70
N ILE A 15 -4.70 2.82 2.79
CA ILE A 15 -3.83 3.13 3.93
C ILE A 15 -4.28 2.32 5.15
N TRP A 16 -3.29 1.77 5.86
CA TRP A 16 -3.46 0.92 7.03
C TRP A 16 -2.65 1.48 8.18
N ILE A 17 -3.28 1.91 9.26
CA ILE A 17 -2.60 2.57 10.37
C ILE A 17 -2.84 1.78 11.65
N ALA A 18 -1.77 1.15 12.16
CA ALA A 18 -1.79 0.49 13.46
C ALA A 18 -1.60 1.52 14.58
N ILE A 19 -2.53 1.56 15.53
CA ILE A 19 -2.58 2.55 16.59
C ILE A 19 -3.27 1.96 17.83
N ASP A 20 -2.93 2.46 19.01
CA ASP A 20 -3.61 2.09 20.26
C ASP A 20 -4.85 2.96 20.53
N ASP A 21 -5.58 2.63 21.59
CA ASP A 21 -6.83 3.32 21.97
C ASP A 21 -6.62 4.72 22.54
N ASN A 22 -5.39 5.12 22.87
CA ASN A 22 -5.12 6.50 23.30
C ASN A 22 -5.44 7.51 22.19
N GLU A 23 -5.10 7.16 20.92
CA GLU A 23 -5.22 8.07 19.79
C GLU A 23 -6.14 7.56 18.67
N ALA A 24 -6.58 6.29 18.71
CA ALA A 24 -7.35 5.68 17.63
C ALA A 24 -8.62 6.46 17.26
N HIS A 25 -9.33 6.96 18.25
CA HIS A 25 -10.61 7.67 18.04
C HIS A 25 -10.38 9.05 17.41
N TYR A 26 -9.37 9.80 17.86
CA TYR A 26 -9.01 11.09 17.28
C TYR A 26 -8.46 10.91 15.85
N LEU A 27 -7.61 9.91 15.64
CA LEU A 27 -7.09 9.60 14.31
C LEU A 27 -8.23 9.23 13.35
N LYS A 28 -9.22 8.44 13.81
CA LYS A 28 -10.38 8.07 12.98
C LYS A 28 -11.15 9.30 12.49
N VAL A 29 -11.37 10.29 13.37
CA VAL A 29 -12.05 11.55 13.01
C VAL A 29 -11.22 12.33 11.98
N LEU A 30 -9.91 12.47 12.23
CA LEU A 30 -9.01 13.15 11.30
C LEU A 30 -8.93 12.45 9.93
N MET A 31 -8.94 11.12 9.92
CA MET A 31 -8.97 10.34 8.68
C MET A 31 -10.29 10.52 7.92
N ASP A 32 -11.42 10.64 8.64
CA ASP A 32 -12.71 10.97 8.02
C ASP A 32 -12.70 12.33 7.32
N GLU A 33 -12.01 13.33 7.89
CA GLU A 33 -11.85 14.64 7.27
C GLU A 33 -10.94 14.58 6.03
N VAL A 34 -9.80 13.91 6.14
CA VAL A 34 -8.80 13.88 5.06
C VAL A 34 -9.24 12.95 3.93
N PHE A 35 -9.69 11.74 4.21
CA PHE A 35 -10.03 10.72 3.21
C PHE A 35 -11.50 10.74 2.80
N GLY A 36 -12.36 11.29 3.64
CA GLY A 36 -13.82 11.21 3.51
C GLY A 36 -14.40 9.94 4.13
N ARG A 37 -15.54 10.06 4.82
CA ARG A 37 -16.22 8.94 5.50
C ARG A 37 -16.59 7.78 4.56
N GLY A 38 -16.93 8.09 3.31
CA GLY A 38 -17.29 7.09 2.31
C GLY A 38 -16.12 6.16 1.91
N ASN A 39 -14.90 6.55 2.22
CA ASN A 39 -13.69 5.81 1.95
C ASN A 39 -13.18 5.00 3.16
N PHE A 40 -13.88 5.07 4.29
CA PHE A 40 -13.62 4.18 5.42
C PHE A 40 -13.97 2.74 5.08
N VAL A 41 -13.00 1.85 5.16
CA VAL A 41 -13.19 0.42 4.88
C VAL A 41 -13.59 -0.32 6.14
N THR A 42 -12.74 -0.29 7.16
CA THR A 42 -13.00 -0.97 8.45
C THR A 42 -12.00 -0.56 9.52
N THR A 43 -12.30 -0.95 10.76
CA THR A 43 -11.32 -1.04 11.85
C THR A 43 -11.08 -2.52 12.16
N VAL A 44 -9.83 -2.95 12.07
CA VAL A 44 -9.39 -4.27 12.52
C VAL A 44 -8.93 -4.17 13.96
N VAL A 45 -9.32 -5.13 14.79
CA VAL A 45 -8.85 -5.29 16.17
C VAL A 45 -7.81 -6.41 16.17
N TRP A 46 -6.58 -6.08 16.54
CA TRP A 46 -5.48 -7.02 16.67
C TRP A 46 -5.21 -7.35 18.12
N GLU A 47 -5.26 -8.62 18.49
CA GLU A 47 -4.85 -9.15 19.78
C GLU A 47 -3.32 -9.11 19.88
N LYS A 48 -2.78 -8.00 20.46
CA LYS A 48 -1.33 -7.78 20.58
C LYS A 48 -0.67 -8.54 21.70
N THR A 49 -1.46 -9.03 22.65
CA THR A 49 -1.03 -9.88 23.77
C THR A 49 -2.14 -10.82 24.22
N THR A 50 -1.77 -12.02 24.66
CA THR A 50 -2.66 -13.04 25.21
C THR A 50 -2.56 -13.17 26.72
N SER A 51 -1.73 -12.33 27.37
CA SER A 51 -1.50 -12.35 28.80
C SER A 51 -1.89 -11.02 29.42
N ALA A 52 -2.80 -11.05 30.39
CA ALA A 52 -3.15 -9.88 31.17
C ALA A 52 -1.92 -9.30 31.89
N ARG A 53 -1.85 -7.98 31.98
CA ARG A 53 -0.82 -7.26 32.72
C ARG A 53 -1.21 -7.20 34.21
N ASN A 54 -0.43 -7.84 35.06
CA ASN A 54 -0.67 -7.84 36.50
C ASN A 54 -0.45 -6.47 37.17
N ASP A 55 0.25 -5.56 36.48
CA ASP A 55 0.52 -4.18 36.92
C ASP A 55 -0.55 -3.17 36.46
N ALA A 56 -1.54 -3.62 35.69
CA ALA A 56 -2.63 -2.78 35.25
C ALA A 56 -3.58 -2.45 36.43
N GLN A 57 -3.81 -1.16 36.68
CA GLN A 57 -4.68 -0.70 37.75
C GLN A 57 -6.18 -0.95 37.48
N LEU A 58 -6.60 -0.93 36.23
CA LEU A 58 -8.00 -1.11 35.82
C LEU A 58 -8.13 -2.25 34.81
N PHE A 59 -7.87 -2.00 33.54
CA PHE A 59 -7.96 -2.98 32.47
C PHE A 59 -6.59 -3.23 31.83
N SER A 60 -6.31 -4.49 31.50
CA SER A 60 -5.20 -4.84 30.62
C SER A 60 -5.61 -4.54 29.17
N ALA A 61 -4.87 -3.67 28.51
CA ALA A 61 -5.12 -3.38 27.09
C ALA A 61 -4.42 -4.45 26.23
N ASP A 62 -5.23 -5.41 25.77
CA ASP A 62 -4.75 -6.60 25.07
C ASP A 62 -4.78 -6.43 23.53
N GLN A 63 -5.34 -5.32 23.02
CA GLN A 63 -5.48 -5.03 21.60
C GLN A 63 -4.81 -3.72 21.18
N ASP A 64 -4.50 -3.66 19.89
CA ASP A 64 -4.34 -2.42 19.12
C ASP A 64 -5.38 -2.42 17.98
N TYR A 65 -5.61 -1.26 17.40
CA TYR A 65 -6.49 -1.07 16.26
C TYR A 65 -5.67 -0.89 14.98
N ILE A 66 -6.25 -1.31 13.86
CA ILE A 66 -5.73 -0.99 12.54
C ILE A 66 -6.86 -0.30 11.77
N LEU A 67 -6.73 1.00 11.57
CA LEU A 67 -7.67 1.79 10.78
C LEU A 67 -7.36 1.61 9.30
N VAL A 68 -8.39 1.29 8.51
CA VAL A 68 -8.25 1.03 7.07
C VAL A 68 -9.12 1.99 6.29
N PHE A 69 -8.49 2.76 5.40
CA PHE A 69 -9.16 3.64 4.45
C PHE A 69 -8.67 3.34 3.03
N ALA A 70 -9.56 3.39 2.08
CA ALA A 70 -9.21 3.41 0.66
C ALA A 70 -9.01 4.86 0.19
N LYS A 71 -8.25 5.08 -0.88
CA LYS A 71 -8.28 6.38 -1.58
C LYS A 71 -9.63 6.59 -2.23
N ASN A 72 -10.13 5.57 -2.92
CA ASN A 72 -11.46 5.52 -3.51
C ASN A 72 -12.08 4.15 -3.26
N SER A 73 -13.08 4.09 -2.38
CA SER A 73 -13.73 2.85 -1.97
C SER A 73 -14.43 2.10 -3.10
N SER A 74 -14.81 2.80 -4.18
CA SER A 74 -15.45 2.18 -5.35
C SER A 74 -14.46 1.44 -6.26
N GLN A 75 -13.18 1.74 -6.16
CA GLN A 75 -12.11 1.11 -6.95
C GLN A 75 -11.30 0.11 -6.11
N PHE A 76 -11.34 0.26 -4.78
CA PHE A 76 -10.60 -0.60 -3.87
C PHE A 76 -11.16 -2.02 -3.87
N SER A 77 -10.29 -3.01 -4.03
CA SER A 77 -10.60 -4.43 -3.87
C SER A 77 -9.59 -5.08 -2.94
N LEU A 78 -10.03 -6.06 -2.18
CA LEU A 78 -9.17 -6.81 -1.26
C LEU A 78 -8.95 -8.24 -1.74
N ASN A 79 -7.74 -8.76 -1.53
CA ASN A 79 -7.47 -10.16 -1.73
C ASN A 79 -8.07 -11.01 -0.60
N ARG A 80 -8.60 -12.17 -0.96
CA ARG A 80 -9.13 -13.13 0.01
C ARG A 80 -7.99 -13.90 0.64
N LEU A 81 -8.16 -14.27 1.92
CA LEU A 81 -7.24 -15.15 2.61
C LEU A 81 -7.37 -16.58 2.06
N GLU A 82 -6.28 -17.31 2.05
CA GLU A 82 -6.31 -18.72 1.67
C GLU A 82 -7.20 -19.53 2.61
N ARG A 83 -7.81 -20.58 2.07
CA ARG A 83 -8.60 -21.49 2.87
C ARG A 83 -7.70 -22.36 3.71
N THR A 84 -7.98 -22.42 5.01
CA THR A 84 -7.28 -23.33 5.92
C THR A 84 -7.93 -24.71 5.91
N GLU A 85 -7.20 -25.74 6.36
CA GLU A 85 -7.76 -27.08 6.57
C GLU A 85 -9.01 -27.04 7.46
N SER A 86 -8.99 -26.19 8.50
CA SER A 86 -10.15 -26.02 9.41
C SER A 86 -11.38 -25.48 8.67
N SER A 87 -11.20 -24.58 7.70
CA SER A 87 -12.30 -24.06 6.86
C SER A 87 -12.87 -25.12 5.92
N ASN A 88 -12.09 -26.12 5.60
CA ASN A 88 -12.46 -27.21 4.71
C ASN A 88 -13.04 -28.44 5.45
N LYS A 89 -12.84 -28.55 6.78
CA LYS A 89 -13.36 -29.66 7.60
C LYS A 89 -14.88 -29.85 7.51
N ALA A 90 -15.63 -28.77 7.22
CA ALA A 90 -17.08 -28.84 7.07
C ALA A 90 -17.52 -29.48 5.74
N TYR A 91 -16.62 -29.58 4.76
CA TYR A 91 -16.90 -30.19 3.47
C TYR A 91 -16.56 -31.68 3.54
N LYS A 92 -17.60 -32.51 3.41
CA LYS A 92 -17.54 -33.97 3.45
C LYS A 92 -18.25 -34.53 2.24
N ASN A 93 -18.12 -35.81 1.98
CA ASN A 93 -18.88 -36.49 0.94
C ASN A 93 -19.50 -37.77 1.49
N PRO A 94 -20.52 -37.66 2.36
CA PRO A 94 -21.10 -38.81 3.06
C PRO A 94 -21.94 -39.72 2.17
N ASP A 95 -22.37 -39.26 1.00
CA ASP A 95 -23.21 -39.98 0.03
C ASP A 95 -22.47 -40.30 -1.28
N ASN A 96 -21.14 -40.09 -1.32
CA ASN A 96 -20.30 -40.29 -2.50
C ASN A 96 -20.80 -39.56 -3.74
N ASP A 97 -21.28 -38.32 -3.56
CA ASP A 97 -21.73 -37.49 -4.67
C ASP A 97 -20.57 -37.27 -5.69
N PRO A 98 -20.77 -37.53 -6.98
CA PRO A 98 -19.70 -37.45 -7.98
C PRO A 98 -19.15 -36.03 -8.19
N ARG A 99 -19.87 -35.01 -7.76
CA ARG A 99 -19.42 -33.59 -7.80
C ARG A 99 -18.38 -33.25 -6.72
N GLY A 100 -18.14 -34.18 -5.78
CA GLY A 100 -17.12 -34.03 -4.75
C GLY A 100 -17.68 -33.70 -3.37
N SER A 101 -16.82 -33.12 -2.52
CA SER A 101 -17.17 -32.78 -1.13
C SER A 101 -18.09 -31.59 -1.05
N TRP A 102 -19.01 -31.62 -0.10
CA TRP A 102 -20.01 -30.59 0.14
C TRP A 102 -20.27 -30.42 1.64
N ARG A 103 -20.89 -29.29 2.03
CA ARG A 103 -21.38 -29.04 3.39
C ARG A 103 -22.87 -28.81 3.43
N GLU A 104 -23.48 -29.16 4.57
CA GLU A 104 -24.88 -28.86 4.83
C GLU A 104 -25.07 -27.36 5.10
N ILE A 105 -26.07 -26.75 4.45
CA ILE A 105 -26.57 -25.43 4.84
C ILE A 105 -28.06 -25.52 5.15
N ASP A 106 -28.53 -24.66 6.06
CA ASP A 106 -29.94 -24.65 6.46
C ASP A 106 -30.82 -24.26 5.25
N TYR A 107 -31.88 -24.99 5.04
CA TYR A 107 -32.86 -24.71 3.99
C TYR A 107 -33.91 -23.67 4.41
N LYS A 108 -33.82 -23.15 5.63
CA LYS A 108 -34.70 -22.13 6.21
C LYS A 108 -33.99 -20.78 6.31
N CYS A 109 -34.76 -19.69 6.26
CA CYS A 109 -34.32 -18.33 6.57
C CYS A 109 -34.99 -17.79 7.85
N ALA A 110 -34.44 -16.71 8.40
CA ALA A 110 -34.96 -16.02 9.58
C ALA A 110 -36.08 -15.02 9.22
N LYS A 111 -37.07 -15.49 8.40
CA LYS A 111 -38.27 -14.75 8.02
C LYS A 111 -39.50 -15.52 8.40
N THR A 112 -40.58 -14.80 8.76
CA THR A 112 -41.86 -15.39 9.11
C THR A 112 -42.71 -15.64 7.87
N ALA A 113 -43.76 -16.51 8.02
CA ALA A 113 -44.72 -16.76 6.96
C ALA A 113 -45.51 -15.51 6.57
N ASP A 114 -45.73 -14.60 7.51
CA ASP A 114 -46.43 -13.34 7.24
C ASP A 114 -45.58 -12.33 6.49
N GLU A 115 -44.24 -12.31 6.75
CA GLU A 115 -43.28 -11.49 5.99
C GLU A 115 -43.00 -12.03 4.55
N ARG A 116 -43.07 -13.36 4.39
CA ARG A 116 -42.74 -14.06 3.16
C ARG A 116 -43.68 -15.24 2.91
N PRO A 117 -44.97 -15.01 2.62
CA PRO A 117 -45.93 -16.08 2.43
C PRO A 117 -45.63 -17.02 1.27
N ASN A 118 -44.95 -16.51 0.23
CA ASN A 118 -44.47 -17.29 -0.92
C ASN A 118 -43.37 -18.31 -0.59
N LEU A 119 -42.77 -18.22 0.59
CA LEU A 119 -41.73 -19.14 1.08
C LEU A 119 -42.30 -20.13 2.14
N TYR A 120 -43.63 -20.09 2.39
CA TYR A 120 -44.33 -20.98 3.28
C TYR A 120 -45.18 -21.97 2.46
N TYR A 121 -44.58 -23.10 2.11
CA TYR A 121 -45.21 -24.16 1.30
C TYR A 121 -44.69 -25.54 1.74
N PRO A 122 -45.42 -26.65 1.44
CA PRO A 122 -44.97 -27.99 1.80
C PRO A 122 -43.89 -28.49 0.83
N ILE A 123 -42.98 -29.31 1.38
CA ILE A 123 -41.99 -30.09 0.65
C ILE A 123 -42.25 -31.57 0.96
N ALA A 124 -42.45 -32.40 -0.06
CA ALA A 124 -42.66 -33.85 0.15
C ALA A 124 -41.37 -34.51 0.66
N HIS A 125 -41.49 -35.26 1.75
CA HIS A 125 -40.38 -36.04 2.28
C HIS A 125 -40.08 -37.22 1.36
N PRO A 126 -38.81 -37.44 0.95
CA PRO A 126 -38.49 -38.40 -0.13
C PRO A 126 -38.74 -39.87 0.25
N ILE A 127 -38.83 -40.21 1.52
CA ILE A 127 -39.08 -41.59 1.98
C ILE A 127 -40.52 -41.80 2.41
N THR A 128 -41.08 -40.90 3.20
CA THR A 128 -42.43 -41.06 3.74
C THR A 128 -43.51 -40.54 2.82
N GLY A 129 -43.16 -39.65 1.87
CA GLY A 129 -44.12 -38.97 1.03
C GLY A 129 -44.95 -37.89 1.72
N GLU A 130 -44.78 -37.69 3.03
CA GLU A 130 -45.52 -36.73 3.82
C GLU A 130 -45.10 -35.28 3.50
N ASP A 131 -46.04 -34.36 3.59
CA ASP A 131 -45.80 -32.92 3.42
C ASP A 131 -45.09 -32.33 4.65
N VAL A 132 -43.85 -31.89 4.47
CA VAL A 132 -43.03 -31.23 5.50
C VAL A 132 -43.19 -29.72 5.35
N TRP A 133 -43.69 -29.07 6.38
CA TRP A 133 -43.87 -27.63 6.45
C TRP A 133 -42.75 -26.97 7.25
N PRO A 134 -42.32 -25.77 6.87
CA PRO A 134 -41.42 -25.00 7.72
C PRO A 134 -42.20 -24.43 8.91
N ARG A 135 -41.52 -23.98 9.95
CA ARG A 135 -42.20 -23.26 11.03
C ARG A 135 -42.70 -21.91 10.52
N ARG A 136 -43.86 -21.42 10.95
CA ARG A 136 -44.37 -20.08 10.61
C ARG A 136 -43.37 -18.96 10.96
N SER A 137 -42.56 -19.16 12.03
CA SER A 137 -41.52 -18.22 12.46
C SER A 137 -40.22 -18.29 11.64
N ARG A 138 -40.02 -19.31 10.77
CA ARG A 138 -38.82 -19.50 9.96
C ARG A 138 -39.17 -20.28 8.69
N VAL A 139 -39.51 -19.55 7.63
CA VAL A 139 -39.89 -20.13 6.33
C VAL A 139 -38.70 -20.67 5.55
N TRP A 140 -38.94 -21.28 4.39
CA TRP A 140 -37.88 -21.73 3.53
C TRP A 140 -37.03 -20.55 3.03
N ALA A 141 -35.76 -20.82 2.70
CA ALA A 141 -34.86 -19.81 2.15
C ALA A 141 -35.06 -19.60 0.63
N TYR A 142 -35.74 -20.53 -0.02
CA TYR A 142 -35.88 -20.59 -1.46
C TYR A 142 -37.36 -20.69 -1.87
N GLY A 143 -37.75 -20.05 -2.96
CA GLY A 143 -39.07 -20.15 -3.56
C GLY A 143 -39.30 -21.48 -4.29
N GLN A 144 -40.57 -21.77 -4.65
CA GLN A 144 -40.91 -23.03 -5.34
C GLN A 144 -40.11 -23.28 -6.63
N PRO A 145 -39.87 -22.29 -7.53
CA PRO A 145 -39.07 -22.52 -8.74
C PRO A 145 -37.65 -22.98 -8.42
N GLU A 146 -37.00 -22.35 -7.43
CA GLU A 146 -35.66 -22.68 -7.00
C GLU A 146 -35.62 -24.04 -6.28
N HIS A 147 -36.62 -24.32 -5.49
CA HIS A 147 -36.80 -25.63 -4.86
C HIS A 147 -36.90 -26.75 -5.91
N GLN A 148 -37.69 -26.57 -6.96
CA GLN A 148 -37.76 -27.53 -8.07
C GLN A 148 -36.41 -27.74 -8.80
N ARG A 149 -35.64 -26.71 -8.91
CA ARG A 149 -34.26 -26.81 -9.44
C ARG A 149 -33.41 -27.67 -8.49
N HIS A 150 -33.43 -27.38 -7.19
CA HIS A 150 -32.67 -28.14 -6.19
C HIS A 150 -33.04 -29.61 -6.18
N LEU A 151 -34.31 -29.94 -6.40
CA LEU A 151 -34.78 -31.34 -6.52
C LEU A 151 -34.17 -32.01 -7.76
N ARG A 152 -34.30 -31.37 -8.95
CA ARG A 152 -33.75 -31.95 -10.19
C ARG A 152 -32.26 -32.14 -10.15
N GLU A 153 -31.54 -31.25 -9.47
CA GLU A 153 -30.08 -31.29 -9.34
C GLU A 153 -29.61 -32.18 -8.17
N GLY A 154 -30.53 -32.80 -7.42
CA GLY A 154 -30.20 -33.65 -6.27
C GLY A 154 -29.43 -32.91 -5.15
N LEU A 155 -29.76 -31.62 -4.93
CA LEU A 155 -29.11 -30.77 -3.96
C LEU A 155 -29.70 -30.84 -2.56
N LEU A 156 -30.93 -31.44 -2.42
CA LEU A 156 -31.55 -31.60 -1.13
C LEU A 156 -30.97 -32.80 -0.39
N TRP A 157 -30.62 -32.56 0.85
CA TRP A 157 -30.07 -33.57 1.75
C TRP A 157 -30.99 -33.82 2.96
N TRP A 158 -31.37 -35.04 3.15
CA TRP A 158 -32.27 -35.49 4.22
C TRP A 158 -31.57 -36.36 5.28
N GLY A 159 -30.23 -36.23 5.37
CA GLY A 159 -29.40 -37.07 6.23
C GLY A 159 -28.95 -38.35 5.53
N LYS A 160 -27.95 -39.02 6.10
CA LYS A 160 -27.35 -40.23 5.50
C LYS A 160 -28.34 -41.35 5.27
N THR A 161 -29.33 -41.47 6.15
CA THR A 161 -30.40 -42.47 6.09
C THR A 161 -31.74 -41.89 5.62
N GLY A 162 -31.75 -40.60 5.19
CA GLY A 162 -32.96 -39.93 4.75
C GLY A 162 -33.96 -39.58 5.87
N ASN A 163 -33.53 -39.58 7.14
CA ASN A 163 -34.40 -39.43 8.29
C ASN A 163 -34.42 -38.03 8.94
N TYR A 164 -33.86 -37.03 8.29
CA TYR A 164 -33.97 -35.66 8.77
C TYR A 164 -35.42 -35.17 8.61
N THR A 165 -35.95 -34.56 9.65
CA THR A 165 -37.29 -33.98 9.62
C THR A 165 -37.42 -32.74 8.71
N LEU A 166 -36.35 -32.12 8.36
CA LEU A 166 -36.27 -30.94 7.49
C LEU A 166 -35.08 -31.06 6.53
N PRO A 167 -35.25 -30.66 5.29
CA PRO A 167 -34.14 -30.71 4.32
C PRO A 167 -33.01 -29.74 4.64
N LYS A 168 -31.82 -30.10 4.24
CA LYS A 168 -30.64 -29.24 4.12
C LYS A 168 -30.30 -29.10 2.65
N LEU A 169 -29.52 -28.06 2.29
CA LEU A 169 -28.98 -27.91 0.94
C LEU A 169 -27.51 -28.32 0.92
N LYS A 170 -27.13 -29.11 -0.04
CA LYS A 170 -25.71 -29.39 -0.34
C LYS A 170 -25.05 -28.14 -0.96
N LYS A 171 -23.98 -27.65 -0.37
CA LYS A 171 -23.14 -26.60 -0.92
C LYS A 171 -21.77 -27.20 -1.23
N PHE A 172 -21.45 -27.39 -2.51
CA PHE A 172 -20.21 -28.02 -2.92
C PHE A 172 -18.99 -27.16 -2.64
N HIS A 173 -17.85 -27.81 -2.41
CA HIS A 173 -16.57 -27.12 -2.22
C HIS A 173 -16.13 -26.41 -3.51
N THR A 174 -16.44 -26.99 -4.67
CA THR A 174 -16.18 -26.41 -5.99
C THR A 174 -16.92 -25.08 -6.23
N ASP A 175 -18.10 -24.90 -5.60
CA ASP A 175 -18.90 -23.68 -5.69
C ASP A 175 -18.49 -22.63 -4.64
N ALA A 176 -17.56 -22.99 -3.77
CA ALA A 176 -17.08 -22.06 -2.76
C ALA A 176 -16.18 -21.00 -3.40
N PRO A 177 -16.35 -19.73 -3.01
CA PRO A 177 -15.43 -18.69 -3.49
C PRO A 177 -13.98 -19.06 -3.22
N ALA A 178 -13.08 -18.74 -4.15
CA ALA A 178 -11.66 -18.87 -3.94
C ALA A 178 -11.22 -18.00 -2.75
N GLY A 179 -10.88 -18.65 -1.62
CA GLY A 179 -10.47 -17.96 -0.40
C GLY A 179 -11.58 -17.47 0.51
N LEU A 180 -11.19 -16.93 1.64
CA LEU A 180 -12.04 -16.42 2.72
C LEU A 180 -12.01 -14.91 2.79
N VAL A 181 -13.15 -14.29 3.05
CA VAL A 181 -13.21 -12.86 3.36
C VAL A 181 -12.47 -12.62 4.68
N PRO A 182 -11.53 -11.67 4.76
CA PRO A 182 -10.84 -11.33 5.98
C PRO A 182 -11.82 -10.88 7.06
N ARG A 183 -11.61 -11.33 8.29
CA ARG A 183 -12.37 -10.88 9.47
C ARG A 183 -11.73 -9.63 10.06
N THR A 184 -12.48 -8.89 10.87
CA THR A 184 -11.98 -7.69 11.56
C THR A 184 -11.36 -7.98 12.93
N LEU A 185 -11.50 -9.20 13.46
CA LEU A 185 -10.81 -9.67 14.65
C LEU A 185 -9.63 -10.54 14.23
N TRP A 186 -8.43 -10.11 14.57
CA TRP A 186 -7.18 -10.80 14.28
C TRP A 186 -6.54 -11.28 15.58
N PHE A 187 -6.55 -12.58 15.77
CA PHE A 187 -6.01 -13.20 16.98
C PHE A 187 -4.48 -13.39 16.86
N ALA A 188 -3.80 -13.38 18.00
CA ALA A 188 -2.37 -13.66 18.10
C ALA A 188 -1.99 -15.01 17.47
N ALA A 189 -2.87 -16.01 17.55
CA ALA A 189 -2.65 -17.30 16.88
C ALA A 189 -2.55 -17.20 15.35
N ASP A 190 -3.19 -16.20 14.75
CA ASP A 190 -3.23 -16.00 13.30
C ASP A 190 -2.10 -15.09 12.78
N VAL A 191 -1.78 -14.02 13.53
CA VAL A 191 -0.92 -12.92 13.06
C VAL A 191 0.22 -12.58 14.01
N ASP A 192 0.46 -13.42 15.01
CA ASP A 192 1.41 -13.21 16.09
C ASP A 192 1.08 -12.01 16.99
N GLN A 193 1.86 -11.86 18.04
CA GLN A 193 1.73 -10.86 19.09
C GLN A 193 3.04 -10.07 19.29
N THR A 194 3.00 -9.01 20.06
CA THR A 194 4.17 -8.15 20.35
C THR A 194 5.36 -8.94 20.89
N ARG A 195 5.11 -9.98 21.71
CA ARG A 195 6.18 -10.83 22.25
C ARG A 195 6.93 -11.59 21.16
N THR A 196 6.22 -12.09 20.13
CA THR A 196 6.85 -12.74 18.98
C THR A 196 7.71 -11.76 18.19
N ALA A 197 7.19 -10.55 17.94
CA ALA A 197 7.96 -9.50 17.27
C ALA A 197 9.24 -9.10 18.01
N LYS A 198 9.17 -9.00 19.34
CA LYS A 198 10.38 -8.75 20.18
C LYS A 198 11.38 -9.89 20.07
N LYS A 199 10.92 -11.14 19.98
CA LYS A 199 11.80 -12.29 19.79
C LYS A 199 12.45 -12.22 18.40
N GLU A 200 11.70 -11.97 17.34
CA GLU A 200 12.23 -11.78 15.97
C GLU A 200 13.37 -10.73 15.97
N MET A 201 13.14 -9.58 16.62
CA MET A 201 14.15 -8.53 16.70
C MET A 201 15.36 -8.93 17.53
N LYS A 202 15.16 -9.64 18.64
CA LYS A 202 16.27 -10.14 19.48
C LYS A 202 17.11 -11.17 18.74
N ASP A 203 16.49 -12.02 17.93
CA ASP A 203 17.20 -13.02 17.12
C ASP A 203 18.06 -12.33 16.03
N LEU A 204 17.61 -11.19 15.50
CA LEU A 204 18.36 -10.38 14.54
C LEU A 204 19.42 -9.47 15.18
N PHE A 205 19.11 -8.90 16.34
CA PHE A 205 19.93 -7.93 17.09
C PHE A 205 19.97 -8.30 18.57
N PRO A 206 20.81 -9.27 18.96
CA PRO A 206 20.84 -9.77 20.35
C PRO A 206 21.20 -8.71 21.38
N ASP A 207 22.11 -7.80 21.03
CA ASP A 207 22.69 -6.80 21.95
C ASP A 207 21.85 -5.53 22.06
N ASP A 208 21.16 -5.13 20.98
CA ASP A 208 20.36 -3.90 20.92
C ASP A 208 19.06 -4.11 20.11
N PRO A 209 18.09 -4.89 20.63
CA PRO A 209 16.85 -5.15 19.92
C PRO A 209 15.91 -3.93 19.95
N PHE A 210 15.29 -3.61 18.83
CA PHE A 210 14.29 -2.54 18.75
C PHE A 210 13.11 -2.81 19.71
N THR A 211 12.65 -1.78 20.44
CA THR A 211 11.77 -1.96 21.61
C THR A 211 10.31 -2.29 21.28
N THR A 212 9.78 -1.75 20.17
CA THR A 212 8.34 -1.83 19.82
C THR A 212 8.08 -2.31 18.38
N PRO A 213 8.65 -3.45 17.96
CA PRO A 213 8.43 -3.95 16.61
C PRO A 213 6.99 -4.47 16.45
N LYS A 214 6.50 -4.49 15.21
CA LYS A 214 5.31 -5.27 14.83
C LYS A 214 5.76 -6.62 14.27
N PRO A 215 5.01 -7.73 14.50
CA PRO A 215 5.39 -9.04 13.99
C PRO A 215 5.24 -9.14 12.47
N GLU A 216 6.12 -9.89 11.84
CA GLU A 216 6.09 -10.04 10.37
C GLU A 216 4.80 -10.66 9.85
N ARG A 217 4.19 -11.61 10.57
CA ARG A 217 2.91 -12.22 10.16
C ARG A 217 1.74 -11.23 10.16
N LEU A 218 1.74 -10.22 11.04
CA LEU A 218 0.73 -9.15 11.01
C LEU A 218 0.85 -8.34 9.73
N ILE A 219 2.05 -7.91 9.40
CA ILE A 219 2.33 -7.15 8.17
C ILE A 219 2.10 -8.00 6.92
N GLN A 220 2.49 -9.28 6.96
CA GLN A 220 2.20 -10.23 5.88
C GLN A 220 0.70 -10.28 5.56
N ARG A 221 -0.15 -10.39 6.58
CA ARG A 221 -1.60 -10.41 6.38
C ARG A 221 -2.11 -9.10 5.77
N ILE A 222 -1.63 -7.95 6.25
CA ILE A 222 -1.98 -6.64 5.67
C ILE A 222 -1.59 -6.60 4.20
N LEU A 223 -0.34 -6.91 3.87
CA LEU A 223 0.17 -6.83 2.50
C LEU A 223 -0.50 -7.86 1.57
N HIS A 224 -0.81 -9.06 2.08
CA HIS A 224 -1.57 -10.04 1.31
C HIS A 224 -2.97 -9.52 0.93
N ILE A 225 -3.68 -8.89 1.87
CA ILE A 225 -5.04 -8.36 1.65
C ILE A 225 -5.01 -7.14 0.72
N ALA A 226 -4.04 -6.26 0.90
CA ALA A 226 -4.03 -4.92 0.30
C ALA A 226 -3.27 -4.82 -1.03
N THR A 227 -2.39 -5.80 -1.35
CA THR A 227 -1.43 -5.68 -2.46
C THR A 227 -1.20 -7.01 -3.18
N ASN A 228 -0.66 -6.93 -4.39
CA ASN A 228 -0.17 -8.04 -5.19
C ASN A 228 1.36 -8.00 -5.35
N PRO A 229 2.04 -9.10 -5.73
CA PRO A 229 3.45 -9.06 -6.09
C PRO A 229 3.74 -7.98 -7.14
N GLY A 230 4.82 -7.21 -6.93
CA GLY A 230 5.22 -6.08 -7.78
C GLY A 230 4.61 -4.73 -7.40
N ASP A 231 3.55 -4.68 -6.60
CA ASP A 231 2.97 -3.42 -6.12
C ASP A 231 3.95 -2.65 -5.23
N LEU A 232 3.73 -1.33 -5.14
CA LEU A 232 4.54 -0.43 -4.33
C LEU A 232 3.90 -0.21 -2.96
N VAL A 233 4.68 -0.49 -1.92
CA VAL A 233 4.32 -0.26 -0.50
C VAL A 233 5.13 0.92 0.03
N LEU A 234 4.45 1.90 0.63
CA LEU A 234 5.09 3.01 1.34
C LEU A 234 4.83 2.88 2.84
N ASP A 235 5.89 2.84 3.64
CA ASP A 235 5.81 3.04 5.09
C ASP A 235 6.58 4.29 5.49
N SER A 236 5.84 5.33 5.88
CA SER A 236 6.40 6.64 6.26
C SER A 236 6.76 6.76 7.74
N PHE A 237 6.59 5.69 8.52
CA PHE A 237 6.94 5.56 9.94
C PHE A 237 7.56 4.18 10.16
N LEU A 238 8.64 3.88 9.41
CA LEU A 238 9.18 2.54 9.20
C LEU A 238 9.60 1.82 10.50
N GLY A 239 9.97 2.55 11.54
CA GLY A 239 10.31 2.00 12.85
C GLY A 239 11.44 0.98 12.77
N SER A 240 11.13 -0.28 13.05
CA SER A 240 12.09 -1.39 13.01
C SER A 240 12.34 -1.99 11.61
N GLY A 241 11.74 -1.45 10.56
CA GLY A 241 11.88 -1.97 9.19
C GLY A 241 11.01 -3.19 8.87
N THR A 242 10.04 -3.55 9.71
CA THR A 242 9.23 -4.77 9.51
C THR A 242 8.46 -4.73 8.20
N THR A 243 7.82 -3.60 7.87
CA THR A 243 7.04 -3.47 6.63
C THR A 243 7.91 -3.67 5.40
N ALA A 244 9.10 -3.06 5.36
CA ALA A 244 10.03 -3.20 4.25
C ALA A 244 10.56 -4.64 4.12
N ALA A 245 10.89 -5.28 5.26
CA ALA A 245 11.33 -6.68 5.29
C ALA A 245 10.26 -7.63 4.71
N VAL A 246 9.02 -7.50 5.18
CA VAL A 246 7.90 -8.32 4.72
C VAL A 246 7.56 -8.04 3.25
N ALA A 247 7.52 -6.78 2.84
CA ALA A 247 7.28 -6.39 1.45
C ALA A 247 8.34 -7.00 0.52
N HIS A 248 9.60 -6.95 0.92
CA HIS A 248 10.72 -7.54 0.18
C HIS A 248 10.58 -9.06 0.04
N LYS A 249 10.38 -9.78 1.15
CA LYS A 249 10.17 -11.24 1.17
C LYS A 249 8.96 -11.68 0.33
N MET A 250 7.93 -10.86 0.25
CA MET A 250 6.71 -11.13 -0.53
C MET A 250 6.78 -10.64 -1.99
N GLY A 251 7.91 -10.14 -2.47
CA GLY A 251 8.08 -9.67 -3.85
C GLY A 251 7.35 -8.36 -4.17
N ARG A 252 7.13 -7.50 -3.17
CA ARG A 252 6.62 -6.14 -3.35
C ARG A 252 7.78 -5.16 -3.48
N ARG A 253 7.57 -4.09 -4.22
CA ARG A 253 8.45 -2.92 -4.18
C ARG A 253 8.11 -2.12 -2.93
N TRP A 254 9.09 -1.45 -2.35
CA TRP A 254 8.82 -0.69 -1.14
C TRP A 254 9.65 0.60 -1.05
N ILE A 255 9.10 1.57 -0.34
CA ILE A 255 9.76 2.79 0.11
C ILE A 255 9.53 2.88 1.62
N GLY A 256 10.61 2.99 2.39
CA GLY A 256 10.55 3.19 3.84
C GLY A 256 11.12 4.54 4.21
N ILE A 257 10.46 5.27 5.09
CA ILE A 257 10.92 6.55 5.64
C ILE A 257 10.99 6.42 7.14
N GLU A 258 12.15 6.74 7.71
CA GLU A 258 12.36 6.76 9.15
C GLU A 258 13.24 7.96 9.51
N MET A 259 12.78 8.72 10.50
CA MET A 259 13.45 9.95 10.91
C MET A 259 14.53 9.71 11.96
N GLY A 260 14.39 8.63 12.74
CA GLY A 260 15.32 8.30 13.83
C GLY A 260 16.59 7.63 13.34
N GLU A 261 17.63 7.65 14.19
CA GLU A 261 18.91 6.99 13.92
C GLU A 261 18.78 5.49 13.66
N HIS A 262 17.70 4.88 14.14
CA HIS A 262 17.43 3.47 13.92
C HIS A 262 17.13 3.13 12.44
N ALA A 263 16.95 4.13 11.57
CA ALA A 263 16.99 3.92 10.12
C ALA A 263 18.32 3.28 9.68
N ALA A 264 19.43 3.76 10.24
CA ALA A 264 20.78 3.26 9.94
C ALA A 264 21.19 2.09 10.85
N THR A 265 20.79 2.10 12.14
CA THR A 265 21.25 1.09 13.12
C THR A 265 20.42 -0.18 13.12
N HIS A 266 19.15 -0.12 12.71
CA HIS A 266 18.23 -1.27 12.73
C HIS A 266 17.63 -1.58 11.35
N CYS A 267 17.01 -0.59 10.67
CA CYS A 267 16.33 -0.85 9.40
C CYS A 267 17.31 -1.35 8.33
N LEU A 268 18.40 -0.63 8.11
CA LEU A 268 19.39 -0.99 7.08
C LEU A 268 20.02 -2.37 7.35
N PRO A 269 20.56 -2.69 8.54
CA PRO A 269 21.11 -4.02 8.81
C PRO A 269 20.06 -5.14 8.75
N ARG A 270 18.81 -4.90 9.18
CA ARG A 270 17.73 -5.86 9.02
C ARG A 270 17.50 -6.21 7.55
N LEU A 271 17.40 -5.19 6.71
CA LEU A 271 17.14 -5.39 5.28
C LEU A 271 18.33 -6.03 4.55
N GLN A 272 19.57 -5.78 4.99
CA GLN A 272 20.74 -6.49 4.51
C GLN A 272 20.63 -8.00 4.81
N LYS A 273 20.28 -8.37 6.07
CA LYS A 273 20.06 -9.77 6.45
C LYS A 273 18.91 -10.41 5.64
N VAL A 274 17.83 -9.67 5.36
CA VAL A 274 16.75 -10.13 4.50
C VAL A 274 17.28 -10.45 3.09
N ILE A 275 18.07 -9.55 2.49
CA ILE A 275 18.69 -9.76 1.16
C ILE A 275 19.63 -10.96 1.18
N GLU A 276 20.36 -11.19 2.27
CA GLU A 276 21.24 -12.33 2.49
C GLU A 276 20.49 -13.64 2.72
N GLY A 277 19.16 -13.61 2.84
CA GLY A 277 18.33 -14.80 2.97
C GLY A 277 18.11 -15.29 4.41
N GLU A 278 18.02 -14.36 5.39
CA GLU A 278 17.67 -14.73 6.76
C GLU A 278 16.36 -15.53 6.83
N GLN A 279 16.27 -16.49 7.76
CA GLN A 279 15.17 -17.46 7.83
C GLN A 279 14.19 -17.21 9.00
N GLY A 280 14.19 -16.01 9.57
CA GLY A 280 13.23 -15.61 10.63
C GLY A 280 11.87 -15.16 10.08
N GLY A 281 10.96 -14.86 11.02
CA GLY A 281 9.65 -14.31 10.69
C GLY A 281 8.85 -15.14 9.71
N ILE A 282 8.51 -14.55 8.56
CA ILE A 282 7.71 -15.21 7.51
C ILE A 282 8.54 -15.96 6.46
N SER A 283 9.86 -15.96 6.54
CA SER A 283 10.76 -16.46 5.49
C SER A 283 10.38 -17.87 5.02
N LEU A 284 10.15 -18.79 5.95
CA LEU A 284 9.72 -20.17 5.61
C LEU A 284 8.33 -20.20 4.96
N ALA A 285 7.42 -19.34 5.40
CA ALA A 285 6.03 -19.33 4.88
C ALA A 285 5.93 -18.84 3.44
N VAL A 286 6.90 -18.03 2.99
CA VAL A 286 6.96 -17.47 1.63
C VAL A 286 8.11 -18.04 0.79
N ASP A 287 8.77 -19.10 1.28
CA ASP A 287 9.92 -19.75 0.64
C ASP A 287 11.04 -18.76 0.27
N TRP A 288 11.36 -17.85 1.20
CA TRP A 288 12.37 -16.83 0.98
C TRP A 288 13.78 -17.39 0.99
N GLN A 289 14.55 -17.16 -0.07
CA GLN A 289 15.92 -17.63 -0.24
C GLN A 289 16.94 -16.48 -0.34
N GLY A 290 16.52 -15.26 -0.12
CA GLY A 290 17.37 -14.08 -0.29
C GLY A 290 17.30 -13.48 -1.68
N GLY A 291 18.10 -12.44 -1.90
CA GLY A 291 18.22 -11.72 -3.16
C GLY A 291 17.57 -10.35 -3.18
N GLY A 292 17.61 -9.70 -4.34
CA GLY A 292 17.19 -8.33 -4.50
C GLY A 292 18.23 -7.32 -4.05
N GLY A 293 17.80 -6.10 -3.73
CA GLY A 293 18.67 -5.01 -3.27
C GLY A 293 17.87 -3.83 -2.73
N LEU A 294 18.56 -2.90 -2.10
CA LEU A 294 17.99 -1.67 -1.58
C LEU A 294 18.89 -0.48 -1.89
N ARG A 295 18.32 0.70 -1.83
CA ARG A 295 19.07 1.98 -1.80
C ARG A 295 18.78 2.65 -0.47
N PHE A 296 19.83 2.86 0.33
CA PHE A 296 19.74 3.66 1.55
C PHE A 296 20.10 5.11 1.21
N MET A 297 19.22 6.04 1.58
CA MET A 297 19.40 7.46 1.32
C MET A 297 19.29 8.23 2.62
N GLN A 298 20.08 9.28 2.75
CA GLN A 298 20.00 10.25 3.84
C GLN A 298 19.72 11.62 3.27
N LEU A 299 19.02 12.46 4.03
CA LEU A 299 18.85 13.85 3.66
C LEU A 299 20.21 14.54 3.68
N GLY A 300 20.57 15.15 2.56
CA GLY A 300 21.72 16.03 2.47
C GLY A 300 21.42 17.45 2.97
N GLU A 301 22.38 18.34 2.77
CA GLU A 301 22.17 19.75 3.05
C GLU A 301 20.99 20.31 2.26
N PRO A 302 20.14 21.14 2.88
CA PRO A 302 19.01 21.73 2.18
C PRO A 302 19.50 22.63 1.04
N VAL A 303 18.83 22.57 -0.09
CA VAL A 303 19.18 23.42 -1.27
C VAL A 303 19.08 24.92 -0.92
N PHE A 304 18.11 25.26 -0.07
CA PHE A 304 17.89 26.65 0.38
C PHE A 304 18.14 26.80 1.87
N GLN A 305 18.80 27.88 2.24
CA GLN A 305 18.89 28.34 3.62
C GLN A 305 17.54 28.92 4.09
N ALA A 306 17.38 29.14 5.40
CA ALA A 306 16.18 29.71 5.99
C ALA A 306 15.82 31.10 5.43
N ASP A 307 16.83 31.90 5.01
CA ASP A 307 16.65 33.19 4.36
C ASP A 307 16.28 33.07 2.87
N GLY A 308 16.24 31.84 2.36
CA GLY A 308 15.87 31.51 0.98
C GLY A 308 17.00 31.68 -0.03
N ARG A 309 18.22 31.91 0.38
CA ARG A 309 19.41 31.82 -0.49
C ARG A 309 19.74 30.36 -0.73
N ILE A 310 20.42 30.10 -1.87
CA ILE A 310 20.97 28.75 -2.11
C ILE A 310 22.11 28.50 -1.11
N HIS A 311 22.09 27.33 -0.51
CA HIS A 311 23.14 26.93 0.44
C HIS A 311 24.52 26.93 -0.26
N PRO A 312 25.55 27.56 0.31
CA PRO A 312 26.83 27.77 -0.37
C PRO A 312 27.55 26.48 -0.81
N GLN A 313 27.28 25.37 -0.12
CA GLN A 313 27.92 24.07 -0.42
C GLN A 313 27.18 23.26 -1.47
N ILE A 314 26.06 23.75 -2.00
CA ILE A 314 25.32 23.05 -3.05
C ILE A 314 26.17 23.00 -4.33
N ARG A 315 26.44 21.79 -4.77
CA ARG A 315 27.16 21.53 -6.03
C ARG A 315 26.25 21.77 -7.22
N PHE A 316 26.87 22.11 -8.36
CA PHE A 316 26.15 22.31 -9.62
C PHE A 316 25.21 21.14 -9.94
N ALA A 317 25.68 19.88 -9.90
CA ALA A 317 24.90 18.70 -10.22
C ALA A 317 23.68 18.52 -9.31
N THR A 318 23.76 18.88 -8.03
CA THR A 318 22.64 18.81 -7.10
C THR A 318 21.56 19.83 -7.47
N LEU A 319 21.95 21.08 -7.73
CA LEU A 319 21.01 22.11 -8.16
C LEU A 319 20.42 21.81 -9.54
N ALA A 320 21.23 21.30 -10.46
CA ALA A 320 20.80 20.87 -11.79
C ALA A 320 19.74 19.77 -11.73
N SER A 321 19.96 18.73 -10.90
CA SER A 321 18.96 17.68 -10.66
C SER A 321 17.65 18.25 -10.12
N TYR A 322 17.74 19.18 -9.18
CA TYR A 322 16.56 19.83 -8.60
C TYR A 322 15.81 20.67 -9.64
N VAL A 323 16.51 21.49 -10.42
CA VAL A 323 15.93 22.33 -11.49
C VAL A 323 15.28 21.46 -12.57
N TRP A 324 15.96 20.40 -12.99
CA TRP A 324 15.40 19.45 -13.95
C TRP A 324 14.11 18.82 -13.46
N PHE A 325 14.10 18.33 -12.19
CA PHE A 325 12.91 17.72 -11.59
C PHE A 325 11.77 18.73 -11.42
N LEU A 326 12.08 19.98 -11.06
CA LEU A 326 11.09 21.05 -10.94
C LEU A 326 10.33 21.29 -12.26
N GLU A 327 11.06 21.27 -13.36
CA GLU A 327 10.51 21.54 -14.70
C GLU A 327 9.79 20.32 -15.31
N ASN A 328 10.35 19.13 -15.14
CA ASN A 328 9.91 17.94 -15.85
C ASN A 328 9.09 16.98 -14.98
N ARG A 329 9.04 17.18 -13.67
CA ARG A 329 8.38 16.27 -12.69
C ARG A 329 8.85 14.82 -12.80
N ALA A 330 10.04 14.62 -13.36
CA ALA A 330 10.68 13.32 -13.57
C ALA A 330 12.20 13.46 -13.35
N PRO A 331 12.89 12.40 -12.89
CA PRO A 331 14.35 12.39 -12.83
C PRO A 331 14.94 12.55 -14.23
N HIS A 332 16.15 13.11 -14.30
CA HIS A 332 16.91 13.16 -15.56
C HIS A 332 17.26 11.73 -16.00
N PRO A 333 17.08 11.36 -17.28
CA PRO A 333 17.32 10.00 -17.75
C PRO A 333 18.70 9.44 -17.41
N ASP A 334 19.75 10.23 -17.64
CA ASP A 334 21.13 9.80 -17.41
C ASP A 334 21.65 10.18 -16.02
N GLY A 335 21.03 11.16 -15.35
CA GLY A 335 21.45 11.66 -14.04
C GLY A 335 22.80 12.37 -14.02
N ILE A 336 23.37 12.70 -15.19
CA ILE A 336 24.69 13.33 -15.35
C ILE A 336 24.51 14.81 -15.69
N PHE A 337 25.17 15.68 -14.93
CA PHE A 337 25.13 17.13 -15.11
C PHE A 337 26.57 17.69 -15.06
N ASP A 338 27.25 17.69 -16.19
CA ASP A 338 28.62 18.17 -16.40
C ASP A 338 28.69 19.37 -17.33
N SER A 339 27.55 19.84 -17.83
CA SER A 339 27.38 20.92 -18.79
C SER A 339 26.33 21.92 -18.29
N PRO A 340 26.41 23.21 -18.71
CA PRO A 340 25.31 24.15 -18.46
C PRO A 340 24.00 23.73 -19.07
N LEU A 341 23.98 23.00 -20.17
CA LEU A 341 22.79 22.37 -20.73
C LEU A 341 22.41 21.13 -19.87
N LEU A 342 21.30 21.23 -19.20
CA LEU A 342 20.79 20.12 -18.38
C LEU A 342 20.20 18.99 -19.23
N GLY A 343 19.60 19.34 -20.36
CA GLY A 343 18.98 18.42 -21.29
C GLY A 343 17.86 19.07 -22.09
N ILE A 344 17.25 18.28 -22.97
CA ILE A 344 16.09 18.67 -23.79
C ILE A 344 14.92 17.77 -23.42
N SER A 345 13.77 18.35 -23.12
CA SER A 345 12.52 17.63 -22.84
C SER A 345 11.50 17.91 -23.93
N GLY A 346 10.75 16.89 -24.34
CA GLY A 346 9.81 16.98 -25.47
C GLY A 346 10.47 16.70 -26.84
N THR A 347 9.70 16.85 -27.90
CA THR A 347 10.14 16.56 -29.29
C THR A 347 9.66 17.63 -30.25
N GLY A 348 10.39 17.83 -31.34
CA GLY A 348 10.05 18.80 -32.41
C GLY A 348 10.00 20.24 -31.90
N GLU A 349 9.04 21.03 -32.40
CA GLU A 349 8.87 22.45 -32.05
C GLU A 349 8.43 22.69 -30.60
N THR A 350 7.88 21.67 -29.92
CA THR A 350 7.49 21.74 -28.52
C THR A 350 8.63 21.39 -27.56
N ALA A 351 9.77 20.99 -28.08
CA ALA A 351 10.96 20.67 -27.27
C ALA A 351 11.46 21.89 -26.50
N VAL A 352 11.89 21.66 -25.25
CA VAL A 352 12.42 22.71 -24.38
C VAL A 352 13.83 22.32 -23.94
N ALA A 353 14.81 23.18 -24.22
CA ALA A 353 16.17 23.05 -23.73
C ALA A 353 16.33 23.80 -22.40
N TYR A 354 16.80 23.09 -21.37
CA TYR A 354 16.99 23.63 -20.03
C TYR A 354 18.47 23.91 -19.77
N VAL A 355 18.76 25.10 -19.32
CA VAL A 355 20.14 25.56 -19.04
C VAL A 355 20.24 26.12 -17.63
N LEU A 356 21.30 25.77 -16.90
CA LEU A 356 21.61 26.31 -15.59
C LEU A 356 22.99 26.97 -15.57
N LEU A 357 23.01 28.25 -15.26
CA LEU A 357 24.23 29.05 -15.07
C LEU A 357 24.46 29.19 -13.55
N TYR A 358 25.29 28.32 -12.98
CA TYR A 358 25.51 28.28 -11.54
C TYR A 358 26.90 27.75 -11.19
N ASN A 359 27.48 28.26 -10.11
CA ASN A 359 28.69 27.79 -9.43
C ASN A 359 29.89 27.58 -10.37
N GLY A 360 30.09 28.52 -11.31
CA GLY A 360 31.26 28.54 -12.18
C GLY A 360 31.34 27.40 -13.20
N ILE A 361 30.22 26.80 -13.60
CA ILE A 361 30.16 25.76 -14.64
C ILE A 361 30.78 26.20 -15.95
N LEU A 362 30.83 27.51 -16.20
CA LEU A 362 31.49 28.12 -17.38
C LEU A 362 32.98 28.46 -17.15
N GLY A 363 33.56 28.05 -16.03
CA GLY A 363 34.93 28.37 -15.68
C GLY A 363 35.16 29.82 -15.18
N ASP A 364 34.12 30.66 -15.22
CA ASP A 364 34.18 32.06 -14.77
C ASP A 364 33.50 32.21 -13.39
N ARG A 365 34.31 32.36 -12.35
CA ARG A 365 33.87 32.52 -10.95
C ARG A 365 33.78 33.98 -10.50
N ARG A 366 33.92 34.95 -11.39
CA ARG A 366 33.78 36.37 -11.05
C ARG A 366 32.30 36.66 -10.70
N ALA A 367 32.08 37.59 -9.76
CA ALA A 367 30.75 38.02 -9.33
C ALA A 367 29.83 38.53 -10.46
N ASN A 368 30.45 38.95 -11.60
CA ASN A 368 29.75 39.44 -12.79
C ASN A 368 29.91 38.50 -14.01
N GLY A 369 30.46 37.31 -13.82
CA GLY A 369 30.76 36.34 -14.87
C GLY A 369 29.77 35.16 -14.88
N GLY A 370 30.16 34.02 -15.33
CA GLY A 370 29.54 32.73 -15.49
C GLY A 370 28.09 32.41 -15.14
N ASN A 371 27.50 33.12 -14.19
CA ASN A 371 26.11 32.91 -13.74
C ASN A 371 25.09 33.88 -14.34
N VAL A 372 25.57 34.74 -15.29
CA VAL A 372 24.78 35.82 -15.91
C VAL A 372 24.56 35.55 -17.38
N LEU A 373 23.33 35.54 -17.84
CA LEU A 373 22.99 35.43 -19.25
C LEU A 373 23.37 36.72 -20.00
N THR A 374 24.28 36.62 -20.94
CA THR A 374 24.72 37.76 -21.80
C THR A 374 24.55 37.41 -23.27
N SER A 375 24.50 38.47 -24.13
CA SER A 375 24.46 38.25 -25.58
C SER A 375 25.74 37.61 -26.13
N VAL A 376 26.87 37.74 -25.44
CA VAL A 376 28.13 37.10 -25.80
C VAL A 376 28.17 35.62 -25.48
N LEU A 377 27.46 35.22 -24.39
CA LEU A 377 27.40 33.83 -23.97
C LEU A 377 26.43 33.00 -24.82
N TRP A 378 25.43 33.63 -25.42
CA TRP A 378 24.37 32.94 -26.15
C TRP A 378 24.86 32.00 -27.26
N PRO A 379 25.78 32.38 -28.16
CA PRO A 379 26.29 31.48 -29.22
C PRO A 379 26.88 30.18 -28.65
N PHE A 380 27.58 30.26 -27.52
CA PHE A 380 28.10 29.08 -26.84
C PHE A 380 27.00 28.20 -26.32
N LEU A 381 26.03 28.76 -25.60
CA LEU A 381 24.88 27.96 -25.07
C LEU A 381 24.11 27.30 -26.21
N HIS A 382 23.85 28.02 -27.29
CA HIS A 382 23.18 27.49 -28.47
C HIS A 382 23.94 26.33 -29.11
N SER A 383 25.29 26.38 -29.11
CA SER A 383 26.14 25.31 -29.66
C SER A 383 26.08 24.00 -28.85
N LEU A 384 25.59 24.01 -27.60
CA LEU A 384 25.44 22.81 -26.79
C LEU A 384 24.27 21.94 -27.22
N ALA A 385 23.31 22.49 -28.01
CA ALA A 385 22.19 21.77 -28.55
C ALA A 385 22.02 22.07 -30.05
N PRO A 386 22.92 21.56 -30.89
CA PRO A 386 22.89 21.84 -32.32
C PRO A 386 21.59 21.28 -32.94
N GLY A 387 20.92 22.15 -33.72
CA GLY A 387 19.64 21.79 -34.36
C GLY A 387 18.40 21.92 -33.47
N HIS A 388 18.52 22.34 -32.21
CA HIS A 388 17.36 22.63 -31.38
C HIS A 388 16.67 23.93 -31.85
N ALA A 389 15.45 23.81 -32.31
CA ALA A 389 14.66 24.94 -32.83
C ALA A 389 13.53 25.37 -31.84
N GLY A 390 13.37 24.66 -30.72
CA GLY A 390 12.34 24.92 -29.72
C GLY A 390 12.74 25.94 -28.68
N ARG A 391 11.96 26.02 -27.64
CA ARG A 391 12.09 26.95 -26.51
C ARG A 391 13.35 26.69 -25.67
N TRP A 392 13.92 27.75 -25.13
CA TRP A 392 15.02 27.72 -24.17
C TRP A 392 14.57 28.25 -22.81
N VAL A 393 14.80 27.51 -21.74
CA VAL A 393 14.59 27.94 -20.35
C VAL A 393 15.95 28.03 -19.69
N ILE A 394 16.40 29.24 -19.36
CA ILE A 394 17.74 29.52 -18.83
C ILE A 394 17.62 30.05 -17.41
N TYR A 395 18.21 29.32 -16.47
CA TYR A 395 18.35 29.70 -15.07
C TYR A 395 19.71 30.38 -14.83
N GLY A 396 19.71 31.45 -14.04
CA GLY A 396 20.92 32.18 -13.67
C GLY A 396 20.65 33.28 -12.66
N GLU A 397 21.68 33.93 -12.17
CA GLU A 397 21.58 35.03 -11.20
C GLU A 397 20.99 36.30 -11.80
N ALA A 398 21.32 36.60 -13.05
CA ALA A 398 20.79 37.76 -13.76
C ALA A 398 20.81 37.56 -15.29
N ALA A 399 19.99 38.32 -16.01
CA ALA A 399 20.04 38.44 -17.46
C ALA A 399 20.44 39.86 -17.85
N ARG A 400 21.63 40.01 -18.52
CA ARG A 400 22.08 41.24 -19.17
C ARG A 400 21.74 41.27 -20.66
N MET A 401 21.31 40.15 -21.21
CA MET A 401 20.72 40.06 -22.55
C MET A 401 19.33 40.65 -22.51
N PRO A 402 19.04 41.75 -23.23
CA PRO A 402 17.75 42.42 -23.16
C PRO A 402 16.63 41.56 -23.69
N GLU A 403 15.42 41.77 -23.19
CA GLU A 403 14.23 40.99 -23.58
C GLU A 403 13.94 41.05 -25.08
N SER A 404 14.19 42.22 -25.71
CA SER A 404 14.05 42.40 -27.15
C SER A 404 14.94 41.44 -27.98
N ARG A 405 16.05 40.95 -27.43
CA ARG A 405 16.91 39.92 -28.04
C ARG A 405 16.54 38.51 -27.62
N ARG A 406 15.97 38.31 -26.40
CA ARG A 406 15.59 36.99 -25.91
C ARG A 406 14.29 36.48 -26.55
N ARG A 407 13.32 37.40 -26.75
CA ARG A 407 12.01 37.07 -27.29
C ARG A 407 12.03 36.42 -28.69
N PRO A 408 12.78 36.94 -29.70
CA PRO A 408 12.86 36.30 -31.01
C PRO A 408 13.56 34.94 -31.02
N LEU A 409 14.34 34.64 -29.98
CA LEU A 409 15.07 33.38 -29.80
C LEU A 409 14.31 32.37 -28.92
N ASP A 410 13.09 32.70 -28.53
CA ASP A 410 12.22 31.96 -27.58
C ASP A 410 12.97 31.58 -26.29
N ILE A 411 13.71 32.53 -25.72
CA ILE A 411 14.44 32.38 -24.47
C ILE A 411 13.62 32.91 -23.32
N SER A 412 13.21 32.01 -22.41
CA SER A 412 12.66 32.32 -21.10
C SER A 412 13.77 32.33 -20.06
N PHE A 413 14.00 33.45 -19.38
CA PHE A 413 15.00 33.51 -18.30
C PHE A 413 14.30 33.42 -16.96
N LYS A 414 14.82 32.56 -16.07
CA LYS A 414 14.37 32.37 -14.70
C LYS A 414 15.50 32.71 -13.73
N GLN A 415 15.21 33.58 -12.77
CA GLN A 415 16.21 34.04 -11.82
C GLN A 415 16.34 33.13 -10.63
N ILE A 416 17.54 32.71 -10.30
CA ILE A 416 17.83 31.97 -9.06
C ILE A 416 18.26 32.95 -7.96
N PRO A 417 17.82 32.70 -6.67
CA PRO A 417 17.04 31.55 -6.18
C PRO A 417 15.50 31.73 -6.28
N TYR A 418 15.01 32.81 -6.80
CA TYR A 418 13.58 33.21 -6.68
C TYR A 418 12.62 32.31 -7.46
N ASP A 419 12.98 31.94 -8.69
CA ASP A 419 12.11 31.18 -9.59
C ASP A 419 12.20 29.65 -9.42
N ILE A 420 13.03 29.16 -8.50
CA ILE A 420 13.21 27.72 -8.24
C ILE A 420 12.67 27.27 -6.88
N ARG A 421 12.02 28.14 -6.11
CA ARG A 421 11.36 27.76 -4.86
C ARG A 421 10.06 27.01 -5.17
N MET A 422 9.89 25.84 -4.59
CA MET A 422 8.56 25.26 -4.54
C MET A 422 7.64 26.18 -3.68
N ARG A 423 6.53 26.58 -4.23
CA ARG A 423 5.46 27.27 -3.51
C ARG A 423 4.62 26.29 -2.74
#